data_f35cb9aaa68927dab78da1809a607bf2
#
_entry.id   f35cb9aaa68927dab78da1809a607bf2
#
_cell.length_a   1.000
_cell.length_b   1.000
_cell.length_c   1.000
_cell.angle_alpha   90.00
_cell.angle_beta   90.00
_cell.angle_gamma   90.00
#
_symmetry.space_group_name_H-M   'P 1'
#
loop_
_entity.id
_entity.type
_entity.pdbx_description
1 polymer ?
#
loop_
_entity_poly.entity_id
_entity_poly.type
_entity_poly.pdbx_seq_one_letter_code
_entity_poly.pdbx_strand_id
1 'polypeptide(L)'
;VTPEQGVTRYAHDGTQGPACAMAAGAGTLWRNYLVPVAGSVGQTAARQIDCSADLGAALGNVEGALWRMRNGYLLPSPQGLRAIDDHLTRCSPEEIDALRGLLRVGVHWDVEVTNPGAPAGQTVTQVYCSALPVAYARGAQGPWDRFATLVLEAAYEATLIVGRLNQARGVSPAVFLTRLGGGVFGNRGGWIDG
;
A
#
# COMPACT_ATOMS: atom_id res chain seq x y z
N VAL A 1 -13.20 -7.23 1.39
CA VAL A 1 -13.87 -6.41 0.35
C VAL A 1 -13.16 -6.66 -0.96
N THR A 2 -13.88 -7.08 -2.01
CA THR A 2 -13.32 -7.21 -3.35
C THR A 2 -13.32 -5.84 -4.05
N PRO A 3 -12.52 -5.63 -5.11
CA PRO A 3 -12.55 -4.38 -5.87
C PRO A 3 -13.94 -4.01 -6.40
N GLU A 4 -14.75 -5.00 -6.77
CA GLU A 4 -16.10 -4.79 -7.27
C GLU A 4 -17.06 -4.27 -6.18
N GLN A 5 -16.84 -4.64 -4.93
CA GLN A 5 -17.59 -4.13 -3.78
C GLN A 5 -17.05 -2.77 -3.29
N GLY A 6 -15.84 -2.48 -3.64
CA GLY A 6 -14.96 -1.38 -3.29
C GLY A 6 -15.63 -0.18 -2.63
N VAL A 7 -15.96 0.82 -3.44
CA VAL A 7 -16.40 2.14 -2.97
C VAL A 7 -17.68 2.08 -2.13
N THR A 8 -18.63 1.21 -2.48
CA THR A 8 -19.89 1.08 -1.71
C THR A 8 -19.67 0.55 -0.29
N ARG A 9 -18.64 -0.27 -0.09
CA ARG A 9 -18.24 -0.74 1.25
C ARG A 9 -17.46 0.32 2.01
N TYR A 10 -16.59 1.07 1.32
CA TYR A 10 -15.83 2.15 1.95
C TYR A 10 -16.72 3.27 2.50
N ALA A 11 -17.84 3.56 1.86
CA ALA A 11 -18.79 4.56 2.33
C ALA A 11 -19.36 4.26 3.74
N HIS A 12 -19.30 3.01 4.17
CA HIS A 12 -19.80 2.57 5.48
C HIS A 12 -18.66 2.12 6.43
N ASP A 13 -17.40 2.32 6.04
CA ASP A 13 -16.23 1.92 6.82
C ASP A 13 -15.49 3.17 7.32
N GLY A 14 -15.67 3.49 8.61
CA GLY A 14 -15.04 4.64 9.27
C GLY A 14 -13.57 4.42 9.66
N THR A 15 -12.96 3.29 9.29
CA THR A 15 -11.53 3.08 9.53
C THR A 15 -10.68 4.01 8.65
N GLN A 16 -9.45 4.28 9.09
CA GLN A 16 -8.58 5.31 8.49
C GLN A 16 -8.37 5.15 6.98
N GLY A 17 -8.10 3.94 6.50
CA GLY A 17 -7.84 3.70 5.09
C GLY A 17 -9.03 4.06 4.18
N PRO A 18 -10.23 3.47 4.40
CA PRO A 18 -11.45 3.83 3.69
C PRO A 18 -11.83 5.30 3.82
N ALA A 19 -11.73 5.88 5.02
CA ALA A 19 -12.05 7.30 5.24
C ALA A 19 -11.14 8.22 4.40
N CYS A 20 -9.82 8.00 4.39
CA CYS A 20 -8.88 8.73 3.55
C CYS A 20 -9.14 8.53 2.05
N ALA A 21 -9.48 7.30 1.63
CA ALA A 21 -9.80 6.99 0.24
C ALA A 21 -11.07 7.72 -0.24
N MET A 22 -12.08 7.83 0.62
CA MET A 22 -13.35 8.48 0.30
C MET A 22 -13.30 10.00 0.41
N ALA A 23 -12.32 10.57 1.12
CA ALA A 23 -12.15 12.02 1.22
C ALA A 23 -11.96 12.71 -0.14
N ALA A 24 -11.40 12.02 -1.13
CA ALA A 24 -11.34 12.41 -2.53
C ALA A 24 -11.79 11.23 -3.41
N GLY A 25 -13.10 10.99 -3.40
CA GLY A 25 -13.72 9.77 -3.90
C GLY A 25 -13.50 9.49 -5.39
N ALA A 26 -13.32 10.52 -6.22
CA ALA A 26 -13.07 10.36 -7.66
C ALA A 26 -11.80 9.53 -7.94
N GLY A 27 -10.71 9.75 -7.20
CA GLY A 27 -9.49 8.96 -7.34
C GLY A 27 -9.71 7.49 -6.96
N THR A 28 -10.50 7.24 -5.92
CA THR A 28 -10.85 5.87 -5.49
C THR A 28 -11.74 5.17 -6.50
N LEU A 29 -12.73 5.87 -7.07
CA LEU A 29 -13.56 5.35 -8.16
C LEU A 29 -12.69 4.94 -9.37
N TRP A 30 -11.80 5.84 -9.78
CA TRP A 30 -10.90 5.56 -10.91
C TRP A 30 -9.99 4.36 -10.61
N ARG A 31 -9.34 4.34 -9.46
CA ARG A 31 -8.48 3.23 -9.03
C ARG A 31 -9.20 1.89 -9.08
N ASN A 32 -10.46 1.83 -8.64
CA ASN A 32 -11.19 0.58 -8.56
C ASN A 32 -11.79 0.16 -9.90
N TYR A 33 -12.40 1.09 -10.63
CA TYR A 33 -13.30 0.75 -11.74
C TYR A 33 -12.82 1.18 -13.12
N LEU A 34 -11.87 2.10 -13.21
CA LEU A 34 -11.45 2.70 -14.48
C LEU A 34 -9.97 2.49 -14.81
N VAL A 35 -9.14 2.14 -13.84
CA VAL A 35 -7.70 1.94 -14.08
C VAL A 35 -7.47 0.80 -15.07
N PRO A 36 -6.59 0.98 -16.07
CA PRO A 36 -6.16 -0.12 -16.93
C PRO A 36 -5.35 -1.15 -16.12
N VAL A 37 -5.72 -2.42 -16.19
CA VAL A 37 -5.00 -3.51 -15.54
C VAL A 37 -5.13 -4.80 -16.33
N ALA A 38 -4.00 -5.46 -16.62
CA ALA A 38 -3.92 -6.72 -17.36
C ALA A 38 -4.77 -6.76 -18.63
N GLY A 39 -4.66 -5.71 -19.48
CA GLY A 39 -5.36 -5.61 -20.77
C GLY A 39 -6.85 -5.30 -20.70
N SER A 40 -7.37 -4.95 -19.53
CA SER A 40 -8.78 -4.59 -19.32
C SER A 40 -8.92 -3.33 -18.48
N VAL A 41 -10.15 -2.84 -18.31
CA VAL A 41 -10.46 -1.68 -17.49
C VAL A 41 -11.06 -2.13 -16.16
N GLY A 42 -10.59 -1.51 -15.07
CA GLY A 42 -11.05 -1.77 -13.71
C GLY A 42 -10.45 -3.02 -13.07
N GLN A 43 -10.36 -2.99 -11.75
CA GLN A 43 -9.89 -4.10 -10.94
C GLN A 43 -11.04 -5.03 -10.58
N THR A 44 -10.76 -6.33 -10.54
CA THR A 44 -11.70 -7.37 -10.09
C THR A 44 -11.01 -8.29 -9.09
N ALA A 45 -11.73 -9.17 -8.41
CA ALA A 45 -11.13 -10.15 -7.50
C ALA A 45 -10.04 -11.02 -8.17
N ALA A 46 -10.21 -11.29 -9.49
CA ALA A 46 -9.26 -12.10 -10.27
C ALA A 46 -8.18 -11.27 -10.99
N ARG A 47 -8.29 -9.93 -10.99
CA ARG A 47 -7.40 -9.04 -11.74
C ARG A 47 -7.19 -7.75 -10.97
N GLN A 48 -6.06 -7.65 -10.31
CA GLN A 48 -5.70 -6.53 -9.46
C GLN A 48 -4.31 -6.03 -9.80
N ILE A 49 -4.05 -4.75 -9.52
CA ILE A 49 -2.71 -4.19 -9.54
C ILE A 49 -1.95 -4.76 -8.33
N ASP A 50 -0.79 -5.32 -8.59
CA ASP A 50 0.14 -5.78 -7.54
C ASP A 50 1.33 -4.83 -7.46
N CYS A 51 1.30 -3.94 -6.46
CA CYS A 51 2.39 -3.00 -6.19
C CYS A 51 3.63 -3.67 -5.59
N SER A 52 3.55 -4.94 -5.20
CA SER A 52 4.66 -5.73 -4.66
C SER A 52 5.32 -6.66 -5.70
N ALA A 53 4.87 -6.63 -6.96
CA ALA A 53 5.33 -7.58 -7.99
C ALA A 53 6.84 -7.55 -8.21
N ASP A 54 7.43 -6.35 -8.34
CA ASP A 54 8.88 -6.21 -8.57
C ASP A 54 9.69 -6.65 -7.34
N LEU A 55 9.23 -6.29 -6.14
CA LEU A 55 9.81 -6.77 -4.89
C LEU A 55 9.70 -8.30 -4.78
N GLY A 56 8.57 -8.85 -5.20
CA GLY A 56 8.35 -10.29 -5.25
C GLY A 56 9.34 -11.00 -6.18
N ALA A 57 9.53 -10.45 -7.37
CA ALA A 57 10.49 -11.00 -8.32
C ALA A 57 11.92 -10.99 -7.75
N ALA A 58 12.33 -9.89 -7.10
CA ALA A 58 13.66 -9.77 -6.49
C ALA A 58 13.86 -10.73 -5.30
N LEU A 59 12.83 -10.98 -4.50
CA LEU A 59 12.87 -11.93 -3.38
C LEU A 59 12.67 -13.40 -3.81
N GLY A 60 12.35 -13.65 -5.09
CA GLY A 60 12.13 -15.02 -5.59
C GLY A 60 10.73 -15.57 -5.31
N ASN A 61 9.70 -14.70 -5.25
CA ASN A 61 8.30 -15.12 -5.08
C ASN A 61 7.72 -15.73 -6.38
N VAL A 62 8.37 -16.77 -6.91
CA VAL A 62 7.93 -17.49 -8.11
C VAL A 62 6.66 -18.28 -7.77
N GLU A 63 5.61 -18.13 -8.57
CA GLU A 63 4.33 -18.84 -8.42
C GLU A 63 3.71 -18.73 -7.01
N GLY A 64 4.06 -17.68 -6.28
CA GLY A 64 3.54 -17.47 -4.93
C GLY A 64 4.21 -18.33 -3.85
N ALA A 65 5.48 -18.70 -4.05
CA ALA A 65 6.26 -19.51 -3.12
C ALA A 65 6.44 -18.84 -1.74
N LEU A 66 6.59 -17.52 -1.71
CA LEU A 66 6.76 -16.75 -0.47
C LEU A 66 5.43 -16.23 0.07
N TRP A 67 4.64 -15.59 -0.81
CA TRP A 67 3.30 -15.08 -0.48
C TRP A 67 2.35 -15.15 -1.66
N ARG A 68 1.06 -15.08 -1.35
CA ARG A 68 0.01 -14.94 -2.36
C ARG A 68 -0.76 -13.64 -2.15
N MET A 69 -1.12 -12.98 -3.25
CA MET A 69 -2.02 -11.83 -3.21
C MET A 69 -3.48 -12.30 -3.15
N ARG A 70 -4.24 -11.74 -2.23
CA ARG A 70 -5.69 -11.96 -2.14
C ARG A 70 -6.41 -10.67 -1.76
N ASN A 71 -7.28 -10.19 -2.63
CA ASN A 71 -8.02 -8.93 -2.44
C ASN A 71 -7.10 -7.74 -2.09
N GLY A 72 -5.95 -7.63 -2.76
CA GLY A 72 -4.95 -6.60 -2.49
C GLY A 72 -4.10 -6.82 -1.23
N TYR A 73 -4.30 -7.93 -0.51
CA TYR A 73 -3.50 -8.28 0.66
C TYR A 73 -2.38 -9.25 0.29
N LEU A 74 -1.16 -8.91 0.69
CA LEU A 74 0.01 -9.76 0.61
C LEU A 74 -0.01 -10.72 1.82
N LEU A 75 -0.23 -12.01 1.56
CA LEU A 75 -0.38 -13.04 2.59
C LEU A 75 0.75 -14.07 2.47
N PRO A 76 1.83 -13.94 3.26
CA PRO A 76 2.92 -14.90 3.25
C PRO A 76 2.51 -16.22 3.89
N SER A 77 3.13 -17.31 3.41
CA SER A 77 3.12 -18.58 4.12
C SER A 77 4.10 -18.53 5.30
N PRO A 78 3.97 -19.41 6.30
CA PRO A 78 4.96 -19.50 7.39
C PRO A 78 6.38 -19.77 6.90
N GLN A 79 6.52 -20.59 5.86
CA GLN A 79 7.81 -20.90 5.22
C GLN A 79 8.31 -19.70 4.42
N GLY A 80 7.44 -19.05 3.66
CA GLY A 80 7.77 -17.85 2.90
C GLY A 80 8.25 -16.71 3.79
N LEU A 81 7.58 -16.48 4.93
CA LEU A 81 7.99 -15.45 5.87
C LEU A 81 9.38 -15.69 6.45
N ARG A 82 9.70 -16.96 6.79
CA ARG A 82 11.05 -17.33 7.23
C ARG A 82 12.09 -17.13 6.14
N ALA A 83 11.79 -17.56 4.91
CA ALA A 83 12.70 -17.40 3.78
C ALA A 83 12.99 -15.93 3.47
N ILE A 84 11.98 -15.05 3.59
CA ILE A 84 12.14 -13.60 3.45
C ILE A 84 13.05 -13.07 4.57
N ASP A 85 12.81 -13.43 5.82
CA ASP A 85 13.62 -12.97 6.95
C ASP A 85 15.07 -13.43 6.83
N ASP A 86 15.29 -14.69 6.45
CA ASP A 86 16.62 -15.25 6.18
C ASP A 86 17.33 -14.49 5.04
N HIS A 87 16.60 -14.13 3.99
CA HIS A 87 17.14 -13.34 2.89
C HIS A 87 17.53 -11.94 3.37
N LEU A 88 16.60 -11.21 3.98
CA LEU A 88 16.83 -9.85 4.46
C LEU A 88 17.91 -9.76 5.54
N THR A 89 18.10 -10.82 6.33
CA THR A 89 19.17 -10.88 7.33
C THR A 89 20.57 -10.88 6.70
N ARG A 90 20.71 -11.37 5.47
CA ARG A 90 21.99 -11.44 4.75
C ARG A 90 22.26 -10.23 3.87
N CYS A 91 21.25 -9.40 3.63
CA CYS A 91 21.40 -8.22 2.79
C CYS A 91 22.24 -7.13 3.47
N SER A 92 23.05 -6.46 2.68
CA SER A 92 23.70 -5.20 3.08
C SER A 92 22.67 -4.06 3.16
N PRO A 93 23.00 -2.93 3.82
CA PRO A 93 22.14 -1.75 3.81
C PRO A 93 21.77 -1.27 2.40
N GLU A 94 22.69 -1.35 1.45
CA GLU A 94 22.51 -0.93 0.06
C GLU A 94 21.54 -1.89 -0.67
N GLU A 95 21.61 -3.18 -0.39
CA GLU A 95 20.68 -4.17 -0.94
C GLU A 95 19.27 -3.99 -0.35
N ILE A 96 19.15 -3.67 0.95
CA ILE A 96 17.86 -3.33 1.57
C ILE A 96 17.28 -2.07 0.91
N ASP A 97 18.09 -1.05 0.68
CA ASP A 97 17.67 0.18 0.00
C ASP A 97 17.17 -0.11 -1.42
N ALA A 98 17.90 -0.92 -2.17
CA ALA A 98 17.47 -1.37 -3.50
C ALA A 98 16.13 -2.13 -3.46
N LEU A 99 15.90 -2.99 -2.48
CA LEU A 99 14.62 -3.70 -2.29
C LEU A 99 13.47 -2.74 -1.95
N ARG A 100 13.72 -1.70 -1.12
CA ARG A 100 12.71 -0.65 -0.85
C ARG A 100 12.28 0.04 -2.13
N GLY A 101 13.21 0.36 -3.02
CA GLY A 101 12.94 1.00 -4.31
C GLY A 101 12.06 0.17 -5.26
N LEU A 102 11.86 -1.12 -5.01
CA LEU A 102 11.03 -2.00 -5.83
C LEU A 102 9.56 -2.02 -5.41
N LEU A 103 9.22 -1.55 -4.20
CA LEU A 103 7.82 -1.42 -3.80
C LEU A 103 7.20 -0.22 -4.50
N ARG A 104 6.07 -0.42 -5.14
CA ARG A 104 5.32 0.63 -5.83
C ARG A 104 4.16 1.13 -4.98
N VAL A 105 3.72 2.35 -5.25
CA VAL A 105 2.52 2.95 -4.69
C VAL A 105 1.65 3.50 -5.81
N GLY A 106 0.33 3.54 -5.60
CA GLY A 106 -0.56 4.24 -6.51
C GLY A 106 -0.59 5.73 -6.19
N VAL A 107 -0.55 6.59 -7.21
CA VAL A 107 -0.64 8.04 -7.01
C VAL A 107 -1.73 8.62 -7.90
N HIS A 108 -2.61 9.39 -7.30
CA HIS A 108 -3.58 10.23 -8.00
C HIS A 108 -3.30 11.70 -7.68
N TRP A 109 -2.99 12.45 -8.73
CA TRP A 109 -2.66 13.86 -8.63
C TRP A 109 -3.93 14.72 -8.66
N ASP A 110 -3.99 15.74 -7.80
CA ASP A 110 -4.93 16.84 -7.87
C ASP A 110 -6.41 16.39 -7.91
N VAL A 111 -6.76 15.37 -7.12
CA VAL A 111 -8.12 14.84 -7.01
C VAL A 111 -8.97 15.80 -6.18
N GLU A 112 -10.16 16.12 -6.64
CA GLU A 112 -11.10 16.96 -5.90
C GLU A 112 -11.49 16.32 -4.56
N VAL A 113 -11.43 17.12 -3.50
CA VAL A 113 -11.88 16.71 -2.17
C VAL A 113 -13.40 16.74 -2.13
N THR A 114 -14.00 15.58 -1.81
CA THR A 114 -15.46 15.38 -1.82
C THR A 114 -16.06 15.28 -0.41
N ASN A 115 -15.27 15.45 0.63
CA ASN A 115 -15.78 15.48 2.01
C ASN A 115 -16.73 16.65 2.23
N PRO A 116 -17.84 16.45 2.99
CA PRO A 116 -18.72 17.54 3.38
C PRO A 116 -17.95 18.64 4.10
N GLY A 117 -18.17 19.89 3.69
CA GLY A 117 -17.52 21.07 4.26
C GLY A 117 -16.15 21.42 3.66
N ALA A 118 -15.63 20.64 2.73
CA ALA A 118 -14.44 21.04 1.98
C ALA A 118 -14.72 22.30 1.12
N PRO A 119 -13.76 23.24 1.03
CA PRO A 119 -13.87 24.35 0.10
C PRO A 119 -14.05 23.88 -1.35
N ALA A 120 -14.89 24.57 -2.12
CA ALA A 120 -15.07 24.26 -3.53
C ALA A 120 -13.74 24.38 -4.29
N GLY A 121 -13.46 23.39 -5.12
CA GLY A 121 -12.22 23.33 -5.92
C GLY A 121 -10.97 22.94 -5.13
N GLN A 122 -11.09 22.57 -3.86
CA GLN A 122 -9.96 22.02 -3.11
C GLN A 122 -9.56 20.66 -3.71
N THR A 123 -8.27 20.50 -3.97
CA THR A 123 -7.71 19.24 -4.46
C THR A 123 -6.68 18.68 -3.49
N VAL A 124 -6.44 17.39 -3.59
CA VAL A 124 -5.41 16.64 -2.86
C VAL A 124 -4.76 15.61 -3.75
N THR A 125 -3.47 15.36 -3.57
CA THR A 125 -2.81 14.19 -4.13
C THR A 125 -2.99 13.02 -3.19
N GLN A 126 -3.57 11.93 -3.68
CA GLN A 126 -3.73 10.69 -2.90
C GLN A 126 -2.60 9.72 -3.21
N VAL A 127 -1.98 9.19 -2.15
CA VAL A 127 -1.00 8.11 -2.25
C VAL A 127 -1.64 6.84 -1.68
N TYR A 128 -1.78 5.83 -2.53
CA TYR A 128 -2.34 4.54 -2.16
C TYR A 128 -1.22 3.56 -1.87
N CYS A 129 -0.97 3.33 -0.61
CA CYS A 129 -0.03 2.34 -0.09
C CYS A 129 -0.64 1.61 1.10
N SER A 130 -0.03 0.52 1.52
CA SER A 130 -0.51 -0.27 2.65
C SER A 130 0.65 -0.91 3.39
N ALA A 131 0.48 -1.08 4.71
CA ALA A 131 1.31 -1.98 5.49
C ALA A 131 0.92 -3.44 5.25
N LEU A 132 1.75 -4.37 5.69
CA LEU A 132 1.44 -5.80 5.66
C LEU A 132 0.28 -6.13 6.61
N PRO A 133 -0.66 -7.00 6.19
CA PRO A 133 -1.83 -7.36 6.99
C PRO A 133 -1.49 -8.48 7.99
N VAL A 134 -0.61 -8.20 8.94
CA VAL A 134 -0.05 -9.16 9.91
C VAL A 134 -1.14 -9.92 10.67
N ALA A 135 -2.17 -9.20 11.13
CA ALA A 135 -3.28 -9.81 11.87
C ALA A 135 -4.17 -10.71 11.00
N TYR A 136 -4.13 -10.58 9.67
CA TYR A 136 -4.94 -11.39 8.74
C TYR A 136 -4.24 -12.65 8.26
N ALA A 137 -2.92 -12.71 8.39
CA ALA A 137 -2.12 -13.87 8.03
C ALA A 137 -2.23 -14.97 9.11
N ARG A 138 -3.45 -15.51 9.27
CA ARG A 138 -3.75 -16.57 10.24
C ARG A 138 -2.82 -17.77 10.02
N GLY A 139 -2.08 -18.15 11.07
CA GLY A 139 -1.13 -19.24 11.02
C GLY A 139 0.28 -18.88 10.53
N ALA A 140 0.51 -17.69 10.01
CA ALA A 140 1.85 -17.19 9.71
C ALA A 140 2.49 -16.60 10.99
N GLN A 141 2.71 -17.45 12.00
CA GLN A 141 3.60 -17.07 13.10
C GLN A 141 5.04 -17.12 12.60
N GLY A 142 5.77 -16.03 12.75
CA GLY A 142 7.13 -15.94 12.25
C GLY A 142 7.74 -14.55 12.38
N PRO A 143 8.94 -14.35 11.85
CA PRO A 143 9.71 -13.12 11.94
C PRO A 143 9.18 -12.07 10.95
N TRP A 144 8.23 -11.27 11.39
CA TRP A 144 7.65 -10.19 10.60
C TRP A 144 8.51 -8.92 10.56
N ASP A 145 9.38 -8.75 11.56
CA ASP A 145 10.02 -7.47 11.86
C ASP A 145 10.70 -6.86 10.64
N ARG A 146 11.63 -7.58 9.98
CA ARG A 146 12.36 -7.04 8.82
C ARG A 146 11.47 -6.77 7.62
N PHE A 147 10.55 -7.70 7.32
CA PHE A 147 9.69 -7.55 6.16
C PHE A 147 8.64 -6.46 6.35
N ALA A 148 8.07 -6.34 7.55
CA ALA A 148 7.12 -5.28 7.87
C ALA A 148 7.80 -3.91 7.87
N THR A 149 8.99 -3.79 8.44
CA THR A 149 9.79 -2.56 8.42
C THR A 149 10.14 -2.16 6.99
N LEU A 150 10.65 -3.08 6.16
CA LEU A 150 10.96 -2.81 4.74
C LEU A 150 9.76 -2.23 3.98
N VAL A 151 8.58 -2.84 4.14
CA VAL A 151 7.37 -2.38 3.44
C VAL A 151 6.88 -1.03 3.96
N LEU A 152 6.95 -0.78 5.27
CA LEU A 152 6.55 0.48 5.86
C LEU A 152 7.50 1.61 5.47
N GLU A 153 8.82 1.40 5.56
CA GLU A 153 9.82 2.36 5.12
C GLU A 153 9.62 2.74 3.65
N ALA A 154 9.49 1.74 2.76
CA ALA A 154 9.23 1.97 1.34
C ALA A 154 7.95 2.77 1.08
N ALA A 155 6.87 2.49 1.81
CA ALA A 155 5.60 3.19 1.65
C ALA A 155 5.68 4.65 2.12
N TYR A 156 6.34 4.91 3.25
CA TYR A 156 6.53 6.28 3.76
C TYR A 156 7.50 7.07 2.89
N GLU A 157 8.61 6.49 2.48
CA GLU A 157 9.58 7.13 1.59
C GLU A 157 8.93 7.53 0.26
N ALA A 158 8.21 6.61 -0.39
CA ALA A 158 7.47 6.90 -1.62
C ALA A 158 6.45 8.04 -1.41
N THR A 159 5.77 8.09 -0.27
CA THR A 159 4.82 9.15 0.07
C THR A 159 5.53 10.51 0.22
N LEU A 160 6.68 10.55 0.87
CA LEU A 160 7.49 11.77 0.99
C LEU A 160 8.06 12.24 -0.35
N ILE A 161 8.47 11.31 -1.22
CA ILE A 161 8.90 11.61 -2.60
C ILE A 161 7.75 12.27 -3.38
N VAL A 162 6.52 11.75 -3.27
CA VAL A 162 5.33 12.37 -3.89
C VAL A 162 5.11 13.78 -3.36
N GLY A 163 5.30 14.02 -2.06
CA GLY A 163 5.25 15.37 -1.48
C GLY A 163 6.31 16.32 -2.08
N ARG A 164 7.54 15.84 -2.28
CA ARG A 164 8.60 16.61 -2.96
C ARG A 164 8.25 16.90 -4.42
N LEU A 165 7.65 15.96 -5.12
CA LEU A 165 7.19 16.18 -6.49
C LEU A 165 6.07 17.21 -6.55
N ASN A 166 5.14 17.22 -5.60
CA ASN A 166 4.11 18.25 -5.48
C ASN A 166 4.73 19.63 -5.26
N GLN A 167 5.70 19.74 -4.36
CA GLN A 167 6.43 20.99 -4.15
C GLN A 167 7.10 21.50 -5.45
N ALA A 168 7.75 20.61 -6.20
CA ALA A 168 8.40 20.94 -7.47
C ALA A 168 7.38 21.36 -8.56
N ARG A 169 6.15 20.87 -8.50
CA ARG A 169 5.03 21.28 -9.37
C ARG A 169 4.40 22.62 -8.96
N GLY A 170 4.84 23.25 -7.87
CA GLY A 170 4.26 24.46 -7.32
C GLY A 170 2.92 24.24 -6.56
N VAL A 171 2.63 23.01 -6.19
CA VAL A 171 1.50 22.62 -5.33
C VAL A 171 1.92 22.68 -3.84
N SER A 172 1.02 22.39 -2.93
CA SER A 172 1.32 22.40 -1.49
C SER A 172 2.45 21.43 -1.14
N PRO A 173 3.45 21.83 -0.33
CA PRO A 173 4.46 20.92 0.21
C PRO A 173 3.97 20.09 1.41
N ALA A 174 2.75 20.35 1.90
CA ALA A 174 2.22 19.64 3.06
C ALA A 174 1.96 18.17 2.74
N VAL A 175 2.46 17.28 3.59
CA VAL A 175 2.24 15.83 3.52
C VAL A 175 1.57 15.38 4.81
N PHE A 176 0.42 14.73 4.69
CA PHE A 176 -0.30 14.15 5.82
C PHE A 176 -0.05 12.65 5.85
N LEU A 177 0.70 12.19 6.83
CA LEU A 177 0.98 10.77 7.03
C LEU A 177 -0.11 10.14 7.92
N THR A 178 -0.50 8.94 7.56
CA THR A 178 -1.33 8.09 8.41
C THR A 178 -0.45 7.06 9.11
N ARG A 179 -0.90 6.53 10.24
CA ARG A 179 -0.20 5.46 10.93
C ARG A 179 -0.49 4.12 10.26
N LEU A 180 0.21 3.84 9.16
CA LEU A 180 -0.03 2.66 8.32
C LEU A 180 0.04 1.37 9.12
N GLY A 181 -1.04 0.58 9.06
CA GLY A 181 -1.09 -0.74 9.67
C GLY A 181 -1.15 -0.80 11.20
N GLY A 182 -1.12 0.33 11.90
CA GLY A 182 -1.15 0.39 13.36
C GLY A 182 -2.49 0.02 14.01
N GLY A 183 -3.54 -0.15 13.20
CA GLY A 183 -4.86 -0.61 13.64
C GLY A 183 -5.10 -2.09 13.34
N VAL A 184 -6.12 -2.37 12.53
CA VAL A 184 -6.62 -3.72 12.20
C VAL A 184 -5.59 -4.64 11.52
N PHE A 185 -4.53 -4.11 10.95
CA PHE A 185 -3.46 -4.91 10.33
C PHE A 185 -2.43 -5.44 11.33
N GLY A 186 -2.40 -4.89 12.55
CA GLY A 186 -1.57 -5.41 13.65
C GLY A 186 -0.08 -5.19 13.50
N ASN A 187 0.35 -4.16 12.77
CA ASN A 187 1.76 -3.79 12.75
C ASN A 187 2.16 -3.16 14.09
N ARG A 188 3.34 -3.50 14.58
CA ARG A 188 3.86 -3.00 15.85
C ARG A 188 4.28 -1.54 15.75
N GLY A 189 4.12 -0.78 16.84
CA GLY A 189 4.54 0.63 16.90
C GLY A 189 6.00 0.84 16.50
N GLY A 190 6.90 0.01 17.00
CA GLY A 190 8.33 0.09 16.68
C GLY A 190 8.69 -0.16 15.19
N TRP A 191 7.79 -0.72 14.38
CA TRP A 191 8.00 -0.83 12.93
C TRP A 191 7.52 0.41 12.17
N ILE A 192 6.59 1.16 12.78
CA ILE A 192 5.93 2.32 12.15
C ILE A 192 6.69 3.61 12.49
N ASP A 193 7.17 3.69 13.72
CA ASP A 193 7.76 4.91 14.30
C ASP A 193 9.31 4.88 14.25
N GLY A 194 9.91 3.72 13.83
CA GLY A 194 11.32 3.36 13.84
C GLY A 194 12.22 3.91 12.91
#